data_676948a0155ada0683f85ab062ed2410
#
_entry.id   676948a0155ada0683f85ab062ed2410
#
_cell.length_a   1.000
_cell.length_b   1.000
_cell.length_c   1.000
_cell.angle_alpha   90.00
_cell.angle_beta   90.00
_cell.angle_gamma   90.00
#
_symmetry.space_group_name_H-M   'P 1'
#
loop_
_entity.id
_entity.type
_entity.pdbx_description
1 polymer ?
#
loop_
_entity_poly.entity_id
_entity_poly.type
_entity_poly.pdbx_seq_one_letter_code
_entity_poly.pdbx_strand_id
1 'polypeptide(L)'
;MPDKLRRDPKVLELVREFAEAEKLVAAICHGGWIAISAGVYRGVRVTGSLGIKDDLVNAGAIWEDAPVVVDRHFVSSRKPADLPDFCRGILSAMAGVRE
;
A
#
# COMPACT_ATOMS: atom_id res chain seq x y z
N MET A 1 -6.53 4.64 13.44
CA MET A 1 -5.77 5.63 12.62
C MET A 1 -6.12 5.59 11.14
N PRO A 2 -5.93 4.48 10.42
CA PRO A 2 -6.25 4.45 8.99
C PRO A 2 -7.72 4.77 8.69
N ASP A 3 -8.62 4.36 9.57
CA ASP A 3 -10.04 4.64 9.40
C ASP A 3 -10.35 6.14 9.37
N LYS A 4 -9.66 6.93 10.18
CA LYS A 4 -9.83 8.38 10.19
C LYS A 4 -9.10 9.04 9.00
N LEU A 5 -7.88 8.58 8.71
CA LEU A 5 -7.07 9.15 7.64
C LEU A 5 -7.68 8.92 6.27
N ARG A 6 -8.33 7.77 6.06
CA ARG A 6 -8.99 7.46 4.79
C ARG A 6 -10.13 8.42 4.46
N ARG A 7 -10.63 9.14 5.46
CA ARG A 7 -11.72 10.10 5.30
C ARG A 7 -11.25 11.54 5.15
N ASP A 8 -9.94 11.78 5.27
CA ASP A 8 -9.38 13.12 5.15
C ASP A 8 -9.03 13.43 3.69
N PRO A 9 -9.73 14.39 3.05
CA PRO A 9 -9.49 14.71 1.64
C PRO A 9 -8.05 15.12 1.34
N LYS A 10 -7.38 15.80 2.28
CA LYS A 10 -5.99 16.23 2.08
C LYS A 10 -5.04 15.05 2.07
N VAL A 11 -5.26 14.08 2.95
CA VAL A 11 -4.45 12.85 2.98
C VAL A 11 -4.63 12.08 1.68
N LEU A 12 -5.86 11.91 1.23
CA LEU A 12 -6.15 11.19 -0.01
C LEU A 12 -5.55 11.87 -1.23
N GLU A 13 -5.60 13.20 -1.27
CA GLU A 13 -5.00 13.97 -2.35
C GLU A 13 -3.48 13.77 -2.38
N LEU A 14 -2.83 13.81 -1.21
CA LEU A 14 -1.39 13.59 -1.10
C LEU A 14 -1.01 12.19 -1.60
N VAL A 15 -1.77 11.17 -1.21
CA VAL A 15 -1.52 9.80 -1.67
C VAL A 15 -1.65 9.69 -3.19
N ARG A 16 -2.68 10.32 -3.78
CA ARG A 16 -2.86 10.34 -5.23
C ARG A 16 -1.69 11.02 -5.93
N GLU A 17 -1.23 12.15 -5.42
CA GLU A 17 -0.10 12.86 -5.98
C GLU A 17 1.17 12.02 -5.96
N PHE A 18 1.44 11.32 -4.85
CA PHE A 18 2.59 10.44 -4.74
C PHE A 18 2.51 9.29 -5.75
N ALA A 19 1.34 8.69 -5.89
CA ALA A 19 1.14 7.58 -6.82
C ALA A 19 1.33 8.04 -8.28
N GLU A 20 0.76 9.19 -8.64
CA GLU A 20 0.89 9.75 -9.99
C GLU A 20 2.33 10.14 -10.32
N ALA A 21 3.07 10.63 -9.33
CA ALA A 21 4.48 10.98 -9.49
C ALA A 21 5.41 9.76 -9.41
N GLU A 22 4.86 8.57 -9.26
CA GLU A 22 5.59 7.31 -9.12
C GLU A 22 6.54 7.31 -7.90
N LYS A 23 6.16 8.04 -6.85
CA LYS A 23 6.88 8.02 -5.58
C LYS A 23 6.43 6.84 -4.74
N LEU A 24 7.27 6.46 -3.78
CA LEU A 24 6.99 5.32 -2.92
C LEU A 24 5.68 5.48 -2.16
N VAL A 25 4.82 4.46 -2.24
CA VAL A 25 3.61 4.35 -1.44
C VAL A 25 3.69 3.02 -0.70
N ALA A 26 3.81 3.08 0.62
CA ALA A 26 3.98 1.89 1.45
C ALA A 26 2.89 1.81 2.52
N ALA A 27 2.34 0.63 2.72
CA ALA A 27 1.28 0.40 3.70
C ALA A 27 1.44 -0.95 4.38
N ILE A 28 1.14 -1.00 5.66
CA ILE A 28 1.17 -2.23 6.45
C ILE A 28 -0.15 -2.40 7.19
N CYS A 29 -0.56 -3.66 7.37
CA CYS A 29 -1.76 -4.03 8.13
C CYS A 29 -3.02 -3.38 7.52
N HIS A 30 -3.67 -2.47 8.25
CA HIS A 30 -4.88 -1.78 7.78
C HIS A 30 -4.58 -0.49 7.00
N GLY A 31 -3.31 -0.12 6.85
CA GLY A 31 -2.90 1.09 6.13
C GLY A 31 -3.38 1.14 4.68
N GLY A 32 -3.61 -0.02 4.07
CA GLY A 32 -4.14 -0.11 2.71
C GLY A 32 -5.51 0.57 2.53
N TRP A 33 -6.27 0.75 3.61
CA TRP A 33 -7.54 1.46 3.53
C TRP A 33 -7.38 2.89 3.00
N ILE A 34 -6.27 3.54 3.33
CA ILE A 34 -6.00 4.91 2.86
C ILE A 34 -5.80 4.90 1.34
N ALA A 35 -4.99 3.97 0.85
CA ALA A 35 -4.74 3.83 -0.59
C ALA A 35 -6.02 3.43 -1.36
N ILE A 36 -6.85 2.56 -0.76
CA ILE A 36 -8.15 2.19 -1.34
C ILE A 36 -9.02 3.43 -1.51
N SER A 37 -9.13 4.25 -0.47
CA SER A 37 -9.96 5.46 -0.50
C SER A 37 -9.41 6.50 -1.47
N ALA A 38 -8.10 6.54 -1.67
CA ALA A 38 -7.46 7.40 -2.67
C ALA A 38 -7.62 6.86 -4.10
N GLY A 39 -8.04 5.61 -4.27
CA GLY A 39 -8.27 5.02 -5.59
C GLY A 39 -7.01 4.65 -6.36
N VAL A 40 -5.89 4.43 -5.66
CA VAL A 40 -4.58 4.21 -6.32
C VAL A 40 -4.19 2.73 -6.45
N TYR A 41 -4.98 1.82 -5.91
CA TYR A 41 -4.62 0.40 -5.88
C TYR A 41 -5.17 -0.43 -7.05
N ARG A 42 -5.91 0.14 -7.95
CA ARG A 42 -6.48 -0.63 -9.07
C ARG A 42 -5.38 -1.25 -9.93
N GLY A 43 -5.40 -2.58 -10.07
CA GLY A 43 -4.42 -3.31 -10.85
C GLY A 43 -3.07 -3.47 -10.16
N VAL A 44 -2.93 -3.05 -8.90
CA VAL A 44 -1.69 -3.15 -8.14
C VAL A 44 -1.67 -4.43 -7.33
N ARG A 45 -0.55 -5.15 -7.34
CA ARG A 45 -0.36 -6.31 -6.47
C ARG A 45 -0.06 -5.83 -5.06
N VAL A 46 -0.82 -6.32 -4.09
CA VAL A 46 -0.74 -5.86 -2.71
C VAL A 46 -0.94 -7.01 -1.73
N THR A 47 -0.52 -6.78 -0.50
CA THR A 47 -0.98 -7.56 0.64
C THR A 47 -1.43 -6.60 1.75
N GLY A 48 -1.95 -7.14 2.82
CA GLY A 48 -2.41 -6.36 3.96
C GLY A 48 -2.99 -7.29 5.00
N SER A 49 -3.54 -6.72 6.08
CA SER A 49 -4.22 -7.52 7.09
C SER A 49 -5.33 -8.34 6.43
N LEU A 50 -5.47 -9.60 6.87
CA LEU A 50 -6.56 -10.46 6.38
C LEU A 50 -7.93 -9.80 6.57
N GLY A 51 -8.07 -8.94 7.58
CA GLY A 51 -9.30 -8.22 7.84
C GLY A 51 -9.71 -7.23 6.75
N ILE A 52 -8.77 -6.79 5.90
CA ILE A 52 -9.09 -5.87 4.80
C ILE A 52 -8.90 -6.50 3.42
N LYS A 53 -8.69 -7.82 3.37
CA LYS A 53 -8.48 -8.52 2.10
C LYS A 53 -9.59 -8.27 1.10
N ASP A 54 -10.84 -8.42 1.53
CA ASP A 54 -11.98 -8.23 0.64
C ASP A 54 -12.08 -6.78 0.14
N ASP A 55 -11.74 -5.83 1.00
CA ASP A 55 -11.72 -4.41 0.63
C ASP A 55 -10.67 -4.14 -0.45
N LEU A 56 -9.50 -4.76 -0.33
CA LEU A 56 -8.44 -4.64 -1.33
C LEU A 56 -8.88 -5.23 -2.68
N VAL A 57 -9.44 -6.43 -2.64
CA VAL A 57 -9.94 -7.09 -3.86
C VAL A 57 -11.06 -6.27 -4.51
N ASN A 58 -11.99 -5.77 -3.71
CA ASN A 58 -13.09 -4.96 -4.23
C ASN A 58 -12.62 -3.62 -4.80
N ALA A 59 -11.50 -3.11 -4.34
CA ALA A 59 -10.89 -1.89 -4.88
C ALA A 59 -10.11 -2.13 -6.19
N GLY A 60 -10.08 -3.36 -6.67
CA GLY A 60 -9.40 -3.73 -7.90
C GLY A 60 -7.95 -4.12 -7.74
N ALA A 61 -7.45 -4.25 -6.51
CA ALA A 61 -6.09 -4.71 -6.25
C ALA A 61 -5.99 -6.23 -6.43
N ILE A 62 -4.78 -6.70 -6.68
CA ILE A 62 -4.47 -8.13 -6.77
C ILE A 62 -3.84 -8.55 -5.46
N TRP A 63 -4.60 -9.27 -4.63
CA TRP A 63 -4.16 -9.64 -3.29
C TRP A 63 -3.28 -10.89 -3.31
N GLU A 64 -2.17 -10.84 -2.56
CA GLU A 64 -1.26 -11.97 -2.38
C GLU A 64 -1.00 -12.17 -0.89
N ASP A 65 -1.03 -13.41 -0.43
CA ASP A 65 -0.71 -13.73 0.97
C ASP A 65 0.79 -13.91 1.12
N ALA A 66 1.49 -12.83 1.44
CA ALA A 66 2.93 -12.84 1.57
C ALA A 66 3.38 -11.83 2.63
N PRO A 67 4.54 -12.02 3.27
CA PRO A 67 5.05 -11.06 4.26
C PRO A 67 5.24 -9.66 3.70
N VAL A 68 5.62 -9.56 2.43
CA VAL A 68 5.76 -8.29 1.73
C VAL A 68 5.43 -8.49 0.25
N VAL A 69 4.76 -7.52 -0.35
CA VAL A 69 4.53 -7.46 -1.79
C VAL A 69 5.05 -6.12 -2.29
N VAL A 70 5.92 -6.18 -3.29
CA VAL A 70 6.47 -4.99 -3.96
C VAL A 70 5.97 -5.01 -5.41
N ASP A 71 5.23 -3.99 -5.80
CA ASP A 71 4.78 -3.80 -7.17
C ASP A 71 5.12 -2.39 -7.60
N ARG A 72 6.21 -2.26 -8.36
CA ARG A 72 6.75 -0.97 -8.80
C ARG A 72 7.07 -0.09 -7.58
N HIS A 73 6.36 1.01 -7.39
CA HIS A 73 6.55 1.92 -6.26
C HIS A 73 5.57 1.67 -5.10
N PHE A 74 4.81 0.58 -5.15
CA PHE A 74 3.90 0.19 -4.07
C PHE A 74 4.50 -0.94 -3.26
N VAL A 75 4.54 -0.77 -1.93
CA VAL A 75 5.02 -1.79 -0.99
C VAL A 75 3.96 -2.01 0.07
N SER A 76 3.66 -3.27 0.35
CA SER A 76 2.65 -3.59 1.37
C SER A 76 3.08 -4.81 2.17
N SER A 77 2.63 -4.88 3.43
CA SER A 77 2.83 -6.00 4.34
C SER A 77 1.59 -6.23 5.19
N ARG A 78 1.51 -7.40 5.84
CA ARG A 78 0.27 -7.86 6.49
C ARG A 78 0.13 -7.40 7.94
N LYS A 79 1.20 -7.45 8.71
CA LYS A 79 1.14 -7.34 10.18
C LYS A 79 2.51 -6.94 10.74
N PRO A 80 2.57 -6.50 12.02
CA PRO A 80 3.84 -6.08 12.62
C PRO A 80 4.97 -7.12 12.57
N ALA A 81 4.64 -8.41 12.60
CA ALA A 81 5.65 -9.46 12.48
C ALA A 81 6.38 -9.44 11.13
N ASP A 82 5.80 -8.81 10.10
CA ASP A 82 6.39 -8.69 8.77
C ASP A 82 7.28 -7.45 8.63
N LEU A 83 7.46 -6.64 9.68
CA LEU A 83 8.25 -5.41 9.62
C LEU A 83 9.64 -5.57 9.00
N PRO A 84 10.45 -6.58 9.35
CA PRO A 84 11.76 -6.74 8.71
C PRO A 84 11.65 -6.88 7.19
N ASP A 85 10.71 -7.67 6.70
CA ASP A 85 10.48 -7.87 5.27
C ASP A 85 9.94 -6.59 4.63
N PHE A 86 9.03 -5.90 5.34
CA PHE A 86 8.47 -4.63 4.89
C PHE A 86 9.56 -3.58 4.67
N CYS A 87 10.47 -3.44 5.64
CA CYS A 87 11.58 -2.50 5.54
C CYS A 87 12.50 -2.85 4.36
N ARG A 88 12.80 -4.13 4.15
CA ARG A 88 13.60 -4.56 3.01
C ARG A 88 12.90 -4.25 1.69
N GLY A 89 11.59 -4.47 1.63
CA GLY A 89 10.78 -4.14 0.46
C GLY A 89 10.80 -2.66 0.14
N ILE A 90 10.70 -1.81 1.16
CA ILE A 90 10.77 -0.35 0.99
C ILE A 90 12.13 0.05 0.41
N LEU A 91 13.21 -0.48 0.97
CA LEU A 91 14.56 -0.17 0.49
C LEU A 91 14.74 -0.61 -0.96
N SER A 92 14.25 -1.78 -1.32
CA SER A 92 14.29 -2.29 -2.68
C SER A 92 13.51 -1.41 -3.64
N ALA A 93 12.30 -1.00 -3.26
CA ALA A 93 11.45 -0.15 -4.09
C ALA A 93 12.06 1.24 -4.25
N MET A 94 12.67 1.79 -3.21
CA MET A 94 13.34 3.08 -3.27
C MET A 94 14.53 3.06 -4.23
N ALA A 95 15.29 1.97 -4.24
CA ALA A 95 16.40 1.82 -5.18
C ALA A 95 15.91 1.81 -6.62
N GLY A 96 14.80 1.10 -6.91
CA GLY A 96 14.18 1.09 -8.22
C GLY A 96 13.61 2.44 -8.65
N VAL A 97 12.98 3.16 -7.71
CA VAL A 97 12.40 4.48 -7.97
C VAL A 97 13.47 5.52 -8.31
N ARG A 98 14.69 5.36 -7.77
CA ARG A 98 15.79 6.29 -8.05
C ARG A 98 16.37 6.14 -9.44
N GLU A 99 16.16 5.00 -10.04
CA GLU A 99 16.66 4.73 -11.40
C GLU A 99 15.70 5.28 -12.46
#